data_0b6bffb367e18d9e8f82c1ceb405ce7e
#
_entry.id   0b6bffb367e18d9e8f82c1ceb405ce7e
#
_cell.length_a   1.000
_cell.length_b   1.000
_cell.length_c   1.000
_cell.angle_alpha   90.00
_cell.angle_beta   90.00
_cell.angle_gamma   90.00
#
_symmetry.space_group_name_H-M   'P 1'
#
loop_
_entity.id
_entity.type
_entity.pdbx_description
1 polymer ?
#
loop_
_entity_poly.entity_id
_entity_poly.type
_entity_poly.pdbx_seq_one_letter_code
_entity_poly.pdbx_strand_id
1 'polypeptide(L)'
;MFNFFSKKNKITDISWLGIDMHSHILPGIDDGSPDVATSLRFVSALEELGFDQLIATPHIFKELYPNTKLSIDQARFALQLAMDEAKVSLKLDSGAEYMIDQDFDLEAEMCPIQQKFLLIEMSYLNESPNISQRVFDVEIKGYRPILAHPERYTFYFKDKTRLNRFKEKGCLLQLNLLSIVGYYGKEVKQLAEYLLKENMYDLAGTDLHHDKHLNTLTEAVQSGKLYDLLGHYGFKNKELFGEAMPQIL
;
A
#
# COMPACT_ATOMS: atom_id res chain seq x y z
N MET A 1 -8.64 7.83 48.06
CA MET A 1 -8.40 8.40 46.71
C MET A 1 -8.20 7.22 45.76
N PHE A 2 -9.27 6.78 45.09
CA PHE A 2 -9.23 5.61 44.19
C PHE A 2 -8.78 6.06 42.83
N ASN A 3 -7.55 5.70 42.42
CA ASN A 3 -7.07 5.86 41.07
C ASN A 3 -7.74 4.83 40.16
N PHE A 4 -8.83 5.21 39.50
CA PHE A 4 -9.38 4.50 38.36
C PHE A 4 -8.51 4.80 37.12
N PHE A 5 -7.37 4.15 37.00
CA PHE A 5 -6.75 3.98 35.69
C PHE A 5 -7.59 2.94 34.94
N SER A 6 -8.57 3.40 34.19
CA SER A 6 -9.20 2.59 33.17
C SER A 6 -8.09 2.13 32.22
N LYS A 7 -7.72 0.84 32.25
CA LYS A 7 -6.92 0.24 31.18
C LYS A 7 -7.75 0.42 29.90
N LYS A 8 -7.40 1.39 29.05
CA LYS A 8 -7.90 1.41 27.66
C LYS A 8 -7.58 0.03 27.09
N ASN A 9 -8.60 -0.70 26.66
CA ASN A 9 -8.38 -1.95 25.94
C ASN A 9 -7.55 -1.61 24.70
N LYS A 10 -6.33 -2.15 24.62
CA LYS A 10 -5.47 -1.97 23.45
C LYS A 10 -6.10 -2.72 22.29
N ILE A 11 -6.20 -2.06 21.14
CA ILE A 11 -6.55 -2.70 19.87
C ILE A 11 -5.27 -3.26 19.29
N THR A 12 -5.22 -4.58 19.18
CA THR A 12 -4.01 -5.35 18.82
C THR A 12 -4.20 -6.12 17.50
N ASP A 13 -5.12 -5.67 16.69
CA ASP A 13 -5.39 -6.13 15.33
C ASP A 13 -5.46 -4.93 14.38
N ILE A 14 -5.51 -5.21 13.07
CA ILE A 14 -5.57 -4.17 12.02
C ILE A 14 -6.95 -4.13 11.31
N SER A 15 -7.96 -4.77 11.86
CA SER A 15 -9.32 -4.82 11.29
C SER A 15 -9.94 -3.44 11.09
N TRP A 16 -9.48 -2.42 11.83
CA TRP A 16 -9.89 -1.02 11.63
C TRP A 16 -9.51 -0.48 10.23
N LEU A 17 -8.37 -0.91 9.65
CA LEU A 17 -7.98 -0.64 8.26
C LEU A 17 -8.61 -1.65 7.30
N GLY A 18 -8.55 -2.94 7.64
CA GLY A 18 -9.18 -4.10 7.00
C GLY A 18 -8.64 -4.48 5.63
N ILE A 19 -8.25 -3.53 4.80
CA ILE A 19 -7.75 -3.76 3.45
C ILE A 19 -6.32 -3.27 3.34
N ASP A 20 -5.41 -4.17 2.98
CA ASP A 20 -4.08 -3.79 2.52
C ASP A 20 -4.12 -3.49 1.03
N MET A 21 -3.83 -2.25 0.66
CA MET A 21 -3.94 -1.84 -0.75
C MET A 21 -2.61 -1.82 -1.51
N HIS A 22 -1.52 -2.19 -0.85
CA HIS A 22 -0.17 -2.16 -1.42
C HIS A 22 0.71 -3.23 -0.78
N SER A 23 1.06 -4.27 -1.54
CA SER A 23 1.93 -5.36 -1.08
C SER A 23 2.57 -6.13 -2.23
N HIS A 24 3.76 -6.72 -2.00
CA HIS A 24 4.55 -7.49 -2.96
C HIS A 24 4.53 -8.98 -2.59
N ILE A 25 3.30 -9.51 -2.44
CA ILE A 25 3.05 -10.88 -1.98
C ILE A 25 2.86 -11.90 -3.10
N LEU A 26 2.84 -11.48 -4.37
CA LEU A 26 2.74 -12.42 -5.49
C LEU A 26 4.08 -13.16 -5.69
N PRO A 27 4.03 -14.49 -5.93
CA PRO A 27 5.24 -15.30 -5.92
C PRO A 27 6.12 -15.09 -7.14
N GLY A 28 7.40 -14.74 -6.91
CA GLY A 28 8.48 -14.86 -7.89
C GLY A 28 8.46 -13.88 -9.06
N ILE A 29 7.78 -12.75 -8.94
CA ILE A 29 7.66 -11.79 -10.05
C ILE A 29 8.32 -10.42 -9.81
N ASP A 30 8.72 -10.13 -8.58
CA ASP A 30 9.47 -8.93 -8.20
C ASP A 30 10.41 -9.23 -7.00
N ASP A 31 10.84 -8.20 -6.26
CA ASP A 31 11.68 -8.33 -5.06
C ASP A 31 10.89 -8.60 -3.76
N GLY A 32 9.61 -8.90 -3.90
CA GLY A 32 8.76 -9.34 -2.80
C GLY A 32 8.90 -10.84 -2.51
N SER A 33 7.79 -11.55 -2.47
CA SER A 33 7.76 -12.98 -2.16
C SER A 33 8.45 -13.82 -3.25
N PRO A 34 9.45 -14.68 -2.89
CA PRO A 34 10.20 -15.44 -3.89
C PRO A 34 9.43 -16.65 -4.44
N ASP A 35 8.44 -17.17 -3.71
CA ASP A 35 7.72 -18.39 -4.06
C ASP A 35 6.33 -18.48 -3.39
N VAL A 36 5.52 -19.43 -3.87
CA VAL A 36 4.14 -19.65 -3.38
C VAL A 36 4.09 -19.97 -1.89
N ALA A 37 5.05 -20.73 -1.37
CA ALA A 37 5.06 -21.11 0.05
C ALA A 37 5.29 -19.88 0.95
N THR A 38 6.20 -19.01 0.55
CA THR A 38 6.46 -17.74 1.25
C THR A 38 5.26 -16.79 1.13
N SER A 39 4.66 -16.68 -0.07
CA SER A 39 3.44 -15.90 -0.30
C SER A 39 2.31 -16.36 0.61
N LEU A 40 2.04 -17.66 0.66
CA LEU A 40 0.98 -18.23 1.51
C LEU A 40 1.23 -17.93 2.99
N ARG A 41 2.48 -18.04 3.45
CA ARG A 41 2.85 -17.69 4.82
C ARG A 41 2.61 -16.20 5.13
N PHE A 42 2.94 -15.31 4.20
CA PHE A 42 2.66 -13.88 4.36
C PHE A 42 1.16 -13.61 4.43
N VAL A 43 0.39 -14.18 3.51
CA VAL A 43 -1.08 -14.01 3.48
C VAL A 43 -1.71 -14.52 4.76
N SER A 44 -1.34 -15.73 5.24
CA SER A 44 -1.87 -16.28 6.49
C SER A 44 -1.55 -15.40 7.70
N ALA A 45 -0.33 -14.87 7.77
CA ALA A 45 0.05 -13.96 8.85
C ALA A 45 -0.72 -12.62 8.80
N LEU A 46 -0.99 -12.09 7.61
CA LEU A 46 -1.79 -10.87 7.44
C LEU A 46 -3.27 -11.11 7.80
N GLU A 47 -3.83 -12.29 7.48
CA GLU A 47 -5.15 -12.70 7.95
C GLU A 47 -5.21 -12.75 9.48
N GLU A 48 -4.22 -13.37 10.13
CA GLU A 48 -4.12 -13.44 11.61
C GLU A 48 -4.00 -12.05 12.25
N LEU A 49 -3.40 -11.07 11.56
CA LEU A 49 -3.35 -9.68 12.01
C LEU A 49 -4.69 -8.96 11.88
N GLY A 50 -5.65 -9.50 11.11
CA GLY A 50 -7.00 -8.96 10.98
C GLY A 50 -7.24 -8.18 9.69
N PHE A 51 -6.47 -8.41 8.63
CA PHE A 51 -6.86 -7.98 7.29
C PHE A 51 -7.99 -8.86 6.74
N ASP A 52 -8.93 -8.25 6.02
CA ASP A 52 -10.03 -8.94 5.34
C ASP A 52 -9.73 -9.12 3.85
N GLN A 53 -8.91 -8.22 3.28
CA GLN A 53 -8.57 -8.21 1.85
C GLN A 53 -7.14 -7.71 1.65
N LEU A 54 -6.44 -8.32 0.69
CA LEU A 54 -5.14 -7.87 0.20
C LEU A 54 -5.23 -7.52 -1.29
N ILE A 55 -4.61 -6.42 -1.66
CA ILE A 55 -4.40 -6.05 -3.06
C ILE A 55 -2.90 -6.13 -3.31
N ALA A 56 -2.50 -7.14 -4.05
CA ALA A 56 -1.12 -7.31 -4.45
C ALA A 56 -0.79 -6.33 -5.59
N THR A 57 0.30 -5.61 -5.46
CA THR A 57 0.71 -4.56 -6.40
C THR A 57 2.17 -4.72 -6.79
N PRO A 58 2.53 -5.84 -7.45
CA PRO A 58 3.91 -6.07 -7.85
C PRO A 58 4.42 -4.95 -8.75
N HIS A 59 5.74 -4.75 -8.73
CA HIS A 59 6.37 -3.75 -9.58
C HIS A 59 6.15 -4.02 -11.07
N ILE A 60 5.84 -2.94 -11.82
CA ILE A 60 6.06 -2.85 -13.26
C ILE A 60 7.13 -1.78 -13.49
N PHE A 61 8.35 -2.25 -13.74
CA PHE A 61 9.52 -1.45 -14.01
C PHE A 61 10.31 -2.11 -15.15
N LYS A 62 10.24 -1.52 -16.34
CA LYS A 62 10.68 -2.13 -17.60
C LYS A 62 12.10 -2.73 -17.55
N GLU A 63 13.03 -2.08 -16.85
CA GLU A 63 14.43 -2.51 -16.78
C GLU A 63 14.66 -3.63 -15.75
N LEU A 64 13.94 -3.67 -14.63
CA LEU A 64 14.16 -4.61 -13.53
C LEU A 64 13.04 -5.65 -13.39
N TYR A 65 11.79 -5.21 -13.46
CA TYR A 65 10.60 -6.05 -13.29
C TYR A 65 9.64 -5.82 -14.45
N PRO A 66 9.93 -6.40 -15.65
CA PRO A 66 9.13 -6.19 -16.86
C PRO A 66 7.82 -7.00 -16.81
N ASN A 67 7.12 -6.91 -15.68
CA ASN A 67 5.86 -7.58 -15.48
C ASN A 67 4.81 -7.09 -16.46
N THR A 68 3.88 -7.97 -16.77
CA THR A 68 2.72 -7.72 -17.62
C THR A 68 1.45 -8.15 -16.88
N LYS A 69 0.30 -7.76 -17.38
CA LYS A 69 -0.98 -8.25 -16.87
C LYS A 69 -1.00 -9.79 -16.80
N LEU A 70 -0.49 -10.46 -17.83
CA LEU A 70 -0.44 -11.92 -17.88
C LEU A 70 0.42 -12.51 -16.76
N SER A 71 1.66 -12.00 -16.53
CA SER A 71 2.53 -12.50 -15.47
C SER A 71 1.91 -12.29 -14.08
N ILE A 72 1.27 -11.14 -13.85
CA ILE A 72 0.57 -10.81 -12.61
C ILE A 72 -0.62 -11.74 -12.39
N ASP A 73 -1.47 -11.94 -13.41
CA ASP A 73 -2.64 -12.83 -13.33
C ASP A 73 -2.21 -14.28 -13.06
N GLN A 74 -1.12 -14.76 -13.68
CA GLN A 74 -0.58 -16.10 -13.44
C GLN A 74 -0.07 -16.27 -11.99
N ALA A 75 0.71 -15.31 -11.50
CA ALA A 75 1.22 -15.35 -10.14
C ALA A 75 0.08 -15.25 -9.10
N ARG A 76 -0.92 -14.38 -9.33
CA ARG A 76 -2.11 -14.27 -8.50
C ARG A 76 -2.91 -15.59 -8.48
N PHE A 77 -3.09 -16.21 -9.63
CA PHE A 77 -3.79 -17.50 -9.72
C PHE A 77 -3.06 -18.61 -8.94
N ALA A 78 -1.73 -18.68 -9.05
CA ALA A 78 -0.93 -19.65 -8.31
C ALA A 78 -1.05 -19.47 -6.78
N LEU A 79 -1.04 -18.22 -6.32
CA LEU A 79 -1.25 -17.92 -4.90
C LEU A 79 -2.68 -18.23 -4.46
N GLN A 80 -3.70 -17.89 -5.26
CA GLN A 80 -5.10 -18.17 -4.95
C GLN A 80 -5.35 -19.67 -4.77
N LEU A 81 -4.79 -20.54 -5.65
CA LEU A 81 -4.90 -21.99 -5.49
C LEU A 81 -4.32 -22.47 -4.14
N ALA A 82 -3.16 -21.95 -3.75
CA ALA A 82 -2.56 -22.31 -2.46
C ALA A 82 -3.39 -21.81 -1.27
N MET A 83 -3.98 -20.62 -1.38
CA MET A 83 -4.89 -20.07 -0.36
C MET A 83 -6.14 -20.95 -0.21
N ASP A 84 -6.73 -21.39 -1.33
CA ASP A 84 -7.94 -22.24 -1.34
C ASP A 84 -7.64 -23.61 -0.69
N GLU A 85 -6.51 -24.24 -1.02
CA GLU A 85 -6.05 -25.48 -0.40
C GLU A 85 -5.80 -25.33 1.10
N ALA A 86 -5.22 -24.22 1.52
CA ALA A 86 -4.94 -23.89 2.92
C ALA A 86 -6.18 -23.38 3.68
N LYS A 87 -7.31 -23.14 2.99
CA LYS A 87 -8.56 -22.59 3.53
C LYS A 87 -8.38 -21.19 4.14
N VAL A 88 -7.51 -20.37 3.57
CA VAL A 88 -7.39 -18.96 3.90
C VAL A 88 -8.63 -18.23 3.38
N SER A 89 -9.31 -17.46 4.25
CA SER A 89 -10.58 -16.79 3.90
C SER A 89 -10.41 -15.38 3.38
N LEU A 90 -9.20 -14.86 3.45
CA LEU A 90 -8.83 -13.51 3.02
C LEU A 90 -9.03 -13.34 1.51
N LYS A 91 -9.60 -12.22 1.08
CA LYS A 91 -9.77 -11.91 -0.34
C LYS A 91 -8.45 -11.44 -0.94
N LEU A 92 -8.11 -11.96 -2.13
CA LEU A 92 -6.95 -11.55 -2.91
C LEU A 92 -7.37 -10.88 -4.21
N ASP A 93 -6.99 -9.61 -4.36
CA ASP A 93 -7.06 -8.85 -5.61
C ASP A 93 -5.66 -8.45 -6.07
N SER A 94 -5.54 -7.87 -7.24
CA SER A 94 -4.27 -7.38 -7.76
C SER A 94 -4.42 -6.12 -8.62
N GLY A 95 -3.35 -5.37 -8.64
CA GLY A 95 -3.03 -4.31 -9.58
C GLY A 95 -1.53 -4.33 -9.84
N ALA A 96 -0.92 -3.18 -10.08
CA ALA A 96 0.53 -3.05 -10.16
C ALA A 96 0.99 -1.72 -9.58
N GLU A 97 2.22 -1.69 -9.07
CA GLU A 97 2.95 -0.46 -8.74
C GLU A 97 3.87 -0.11 -9.92
N TYR A 98 3.65 1.06 -10.50
CA TYR A 98 4.35 1.53 -11.68
C TYR A 98 5.46 2.49 -11.34
N MET A 99 6.70 2.17 -11.71
CA MET A 99 7.79 3.13 -11.69
C MET A 99 7.55 4.23 -12.73
N ILE A 100 7.40 5.46 -12.29
CA ILE A 100 7.31 6.63 -13.18
C ILE A 100 8.71 7.14 -13.50
N ASP A 101 9.25 6.65 -14.58
CA ASP A 101 10.52 7.07 -15.15
C ASP A 101 10.36 7.51 -16.63
N GLN A 102 11.47 7.52 -17.37
CA GLN A 102 11.44 7.87 -18.80
C GLN A 102 10.75 6.81 -19.66
N ASP A 103 10.75 5.54 -19.21
CA ASP A 103 10.21 4.38 -19.92
C ASP A 103 8.76 4.05 -19.54
N PHE A 104 8.16 4.86 -18.64
CA PHE A 104 6.76 4.71 -18.27
C PHE A 104 5.85 4.99 -19.47
N ASP A 105 5.10 3.98 -19.90
CA ASP A 105 4.26 3.99 -21.09
C ASP A 105 2.78 3.74 -20.73
N LEU A 106 1.97 4.79 -20.83
CA LEU A 106 0.52 4.73 -20.60
C LEU A 106 -0.27 4.12 -21.78
N GLU A 107 0.37 3.88 -22.94
CA GLU A 107 -0.26 3.21 -24.07
C GLU A 107 -0.17 1.68 -23.97
N ALA A 108 0.69 1.17 -23.07
CA ALA A 108 0.74 -0.26 -22.76
C ALA A 108 -0.54 -0.74 -22.06
N GLU A 109 -0.77 -2.06 -22.05
CA GLU A 109 -1.85 -2.65 -21.25
C GLU A 109 -1.58 -2.44 -19.77
N MET A 110 -2.45 -1.65 -19.11
CA MET A 110 -2.32 -1.31 -17.71
C MET A 110 -2.98 -2.35 -16.79
N CYS A 111 -2.44 -2.47 -15.56
CA CYS A 111 -2.98 -3.32 -14.49
C CYS A 111 -3.47 -2.45 -13.33
N PRO A 112 -4.57 -1.68 -13.50
CA PRO A 112 -5.09 -0.82 -12.45
C PRO A 112 -5.78 -1.64 -11.35
N ILE A 113 -5.71 -1.16 -10.12
CA ILE A 113 -6.50 -1.67 -9.01
C ILE A 113 -7.98 -1.37 -9.31
N GLN A 114 -8.83 -2.41 -9.26
CA GLN A 114 -10.28 -2.33 -9.53
C GLN A 114 -10.61 -1.57 -10.84
N GLN A 115 -9.79 -1.75 -11.87
CA GLN A 115 -9.95 -1.13 -13.20
C GLN A 115 -9.99 0.42 -13.19
N LYS A 116 -9.59 1.05 -12.10
CA LYS A 116 -9.74 2.49 -11.90
C LYS A 116 -8.52 3.18 -11.34
N PHE A 117 -7.84 2.59 -10.36
CA PHE A 117 -6.76 3.25 -9.64
C PHE A 117 -5.41 2.77 -10.15
N LEU A 118 -4.49 3.70 -10.39
CA LEU A 118 -3.13 3.40 -10.81
C LEU A 118 -2.16 3.79 -9.69
N LEU A 119 -1.54 2.79 -9.08
CA LEU A 119 -0.50 3.00 -8.07
C LEU A 119 0.80 3.33 -8.78
N ILE A 120 1.40 4.45 -8.44
CA ILE A 120 2.62 4.96 -9.07
C ILE A 120 3.67 5.27 -8.02
N GLU A 121 4.93 5.00 -8.35
CA GLU A 121 6.07 5.35 -7.53
C GLU A 121 7.15 6.09 -8.33
N MET A 122 8.10 6.70 -7.63
CA MET A 122 9.30 7.32 -8.17
C MET A 122 10.55 6.72 -7.54
N SER A 123 11.70 6.93 -8.18
CA SER A 123 12.98 6.68 -7.52
C SER A 123 13.08 7.44 -6.19
N TYR A 124 13.61 6.78 -5.15
CA TYR A 124 13.81 7.42 -3.84
C TYR A 124 14.86 8.53 -3.85
N LEU A 125 15.72 8.56 -4.86
CA LEU A 125 16.85 9.49 -4.96
C LEU A 125 16.51 10.76 -5.72
N ASN A 126 15.71 10.65 -6.77
CA ASN A 126 15.42 11.76 -7.67
C ASN A 126 13.94 11.80 -8.02
N GLU A 127 13.40 13.00 -8.06
CA GLU A 127 12.05 13.20 -8.58
C GLU A 127 12.00 12.90 -10.08
N SER A 128 10.98 12.15 -10.49
CA SER A 128 10.80 11.80 -11.90
C SER A 128 10.58 13.05 -12.74
N PRO A 129 11.25 13.19 -13.89
CA PRO A 129 11.03 14.31 -14.79
C PRO A 129 9.54 14.44 -15.16
N ASN A 130 9.03 15.66 -15.11
CA ASN A 130 7.65 15.97 -15.48
C ASN A 130 6.57 15.18 -14.69
N ILE A 131 6.86 14.73 -13.45
CA ILE A 131 5.90 13.94 -12.65
C ILE A 131 4.50 14.56 -12.60
N SER A 132 4.41 15.88 -12.48
CA SER A 132 3.12 16.59 -12.48
C SER A 132 2.35 16.43 -13.79
N GLN A 133 3.04 16.34 -14.93
CA GLN A 133 2.42 16.07 -16.22
C GLN A 133 2.02 14.59 -16.30
N ARG A 134 2.88 13.66 -15.85
CA ARG A 134 2.57 12.24 -15.83
C ARG A 134 1.32 11.91 -14.99
N VAL A 135 1.18 12.53 -13.82
CA VAL A 135 -0.04 12.41 -12.99
C VAL A 135 -1.27 12.89 -13.76
N PHE A 136 -1.19 14.02 -14.44
CA PHE A 136 -2.27 14.54 -15.28
C PHE A 136 -2.59 13.60 -16.45
N ASP A 137 -1.57 13.05 -17.14
CA ASP A 137 -1.76 12.12 -18.24
C ASP A 137 -2.49 10.84 -17.79
N VAL A 138 -2.20 10.34 -16.58
CA VAL A 138 -2.91 9.21 -15.96
C VAL A 138 -4.40 9.53 -15.79
N GLU A 139 -4.75 10.74 -15.32
CA GLU A 139 -6.14 11.17 -15.17
C GLU A 139 -6.86 11.30 -16.52
N ILE A 140 -6.20 11.86 -17.53
CA ILE A 140 -6.76 11.98 -18.90
C ILE A 140 -7.07 10.60 -19.51
N LYS A 141 -6.27 9.58 -19.18
CA LYS A 141 -6.53 8.19 -19.56
C LYS A 141 -7.71 7.54 -18.81
N GLY A 142 -8.29 8.25 -17.85
CA GLY A 142 -9.44 7.78 -17.08
C GLY A 142 -9.09 7.03 -15.79
N TYR A 143 -7.80 6.96 -15.43
CA TYR A 143 -7.37 6.36 -14.17
C TYR A 143 -7.27 7.43 -13.07
N ARG A 144 -7.42 7.00 -11.83
CA ARG A 144 -7.15 7.84 -10.67
C ARG A 144 -5.78 7.50 -10.09
N PRO A 145 -4.79 8.41 -10.13
CA PRO A 145 -3.45 8.13 -9.64
C PRO A 145 -3.41 8.04 -8.11
N ILE A 146 -2.63 7.10 -7.60
CA ILE A 146 -2.26 6.96 -6.19
C ILE A 146 -0.73 7.04 -6.13
N LEU A 147 -0.17 8.05 -5.46
CA LEU A 147 1.27 8.12 -5.21
C LEU A 147 1.61 7.25 -4.00
N ALA A 148 2.40 6.21 -4.24
CA ALA A 148 2.91 5.32 -3.21
C ALA A 148 3.87 6.04 -2.27
N HIS A 149 3.75 5.78 -0.99
CA HIS A 149 4.68 6.15 0.09
C HIS A 149 5.46 7.46 -0.09
N PRO A 150 4.79 8.62 -0.29
CA PRO A 150 5.46 9.91 -0.58
C PRO A 150 6.47 10.32 0.51
N GLU A 151 6.34 9.79 1.71
CA GLU A 151 7.25 10.02 2.81
C GLU A 151 8.63 9.37 2.63
N ARG A 152 8.80 8.43 1.68
CA ARG A 152 10.08 7.76 1.42
C ARG A 152 10.96 8.51 0.42
N TYR A 153 10.44 9.54 -0.26
CA TYR A 153 11.21 10.31 -1.23
C TYR A 153 12.08 11.36 -0.57
N THR A 154 13.38 11.15 -0.55
CA THR A 154 14.35 11.96 0.21
C THR A 154 14.40 13.42 -0.23
N PHE A 155 14.08 13.70 -1.49
CA PHE A 155 14.07 15.04 -2.07
C PHE A 155 12.92 15.93 -1.60
N TYR A 156 11.94 15.38 -0.85
CA TYR A 156 10.88 16.16 -0.18
C TYR A 156 11.18 16.48 1.28
N PHE A 157 12.22 15.92 1.89
CA PHE A 157 12.52 16.16 3.31
C PHE A 157 12.76 17.63 3.64
N LYS A 158 13.38 18.38 2.71
CA LYS A 158 13.69 19.80 2.89
C LYS A 158 12.50 20.71 2.57
N ASP A 159 11.67 20.33 1.63
CA ASP A 159 10.49 21.12 1.20
C ASP A 159 9.29 20.18 1.01
N LYS A 160 8.59 19.93 2.10
CA LYS A 160 7.42 19.04 2.19
C LYS A 160 6.21 19.61 1.44
N THR A 161 6.16 20.93 1.27
CA THR A 161 5.02 21.63 0.62
C THR A 161 4.89 21.27 -0.85
N ARG A 162 5.98 20.80 -1.47
CA ARG A 162 5.95 20.31 -2.86
C ARG A 162 4.98 19.16 -3.09
N LEU A 163 4.62 18.41 -2.03
CA LEU A 163 3.65 17.33 -2.11
C LEU A 163 2.20 17.83 -2.29
N ASN A 164 1.90 19.08 -1.95
CA ASN A 164 0.55 19.66 -2.11
C ASN A 164 0.06 19.59 -3.56
N ARG A 165 0.96 19.76 -4.53
CA ARG A 165 0.62 19.72 -5.96
C ARG A 165 -0.01 18.40 -6.42
N PHE A 166 0.29 17.28 -5.74
CA PHE A 166 -0.34 16.00 -6.06
C PHE A 166 -1.81 16.02 -5.64
N LYS A 167 -2.10 16.53 -4.43
CA LYS A 167 -3.48 16.69 -3.95
C LYS A 167 -4.27 17.68 -4.81
N GLU A 168 -3.67 18.80 -5.21
CA GLU A 168 -4.27 19.81 -6.10
C GLU A 168 -4.66 19.21 -7.47
N LYS A 169 -3.98 18.15 -7.90
CA LYS A 169 -4.24 17.38 -9.13
C LYS A 169 -5.11 16.15 -8.92
N GLY A 170 -5.80 16.00 -7.78
CA GLY A 170 -6.67 14.86 -7.53
C GLY A 170 -5.96 13.54 -7.21
N CYS A 171 -4.61 13.52 -7.18
CA CYS A 171 -3.84 12.33 -6.84
C CYS A 171 -4.06 11.94 -5.37
N LEU A 172 -4.32 10.67 -5.13
CA LEU A 172 -4.38 10.11 -3.77
C LEU A 172 -2.96 9.83 -3.27
N LEU A 173 -2.76 9.97 -1.95
CA LEU A 173 -1.48 9.64 -1.31
C LEU A 173 -1.65 8.41 -0.42
N GLN A 174 -0.73 7.44 -0.54
CA GLN A 174 -0.71 6.23 0.25
C GLN A 174 0.44 6.26 1.25
N LEU A 175 0.14 6.07 2.55
CA LEU A 175 1.11 5.89 3.63
C LEU A 175 1.63 4.45 3.65
N ASN A 176 2.95 4.24 3.71
CA ASN A 176 3.52 2.95 4.11
C ASN A 176 3.44 2.81 5.65
N LEU A 177 2.77 1.75 6.12
CA LEU A 177 2.53 1.52 7.55
C LEU A 177 3.82 1.41 8.37
N LEU A 178 4.91 0.94 7.78
CA LEU A 178 6.19 0.81 8.47
C LEU A 178 6.94 2.14 8.60
N SER A 179 6.60 3.14 7.79
CA SER A 179 7.20 4.48 7.87
C SER A 179 6.90 5.15 9.21
N ILE A 180 5.65 5.08 9.69
CA ILE A 180 5.25 5.76 10.92
C ILE A 180 5.83 5.11 12.18
N VAL A 181 6.12 3.81 12.15
CA VAL A 181 6.79 3.12 13.26
C VAL A 181 8.30 3.32 13.27
N GLY A 182 8.85 3.93 12.21
CA GLY A 182 10.25 4.35 12.11
C GLY A 182 11.18 3.31 11.45
N TYR A 183 10.62 2.32 10.75
CA TYR A 183 11.40 1.26 10.07
C TYR A 183 12.41 1.83 9.06
N TYR A 184 12.01 2.84 8.28
CA TYR A 184 12.83 3.46 7.23
C TYR A 184 13.65 4.65 7.72
N GLY A 185 13.74 4.86 9.05
CA GLY A 185 14.54 5.92 9.66
C GLY A 185 13.75 7.17 10.05
N LYS A 186 14.50 8.09 10.69
CA LYS A 186 13.90 9.25 11.38
C LYS A 186 13.27 10.25 10.41
N GLU A 187 13.91 10.53 9.28
CA GLU A 187 13.45 11.56 8.34
C GLU A 187 12.17 11.11 7.62
N VAL A 188 12.10 9.82 7.23
CA VAL A 188 10.89 9.21 6.66
C VAL A 188 9.74 9.31 7.66
N LYS A 189 9.97 8.91 8.91
CA LYS A 189 8.96 9.01 9.98
C LYS A 189 8.47 10.44 10.18
N GLN A 190 9.38 11.41 10.22
CA GLN A 190 9.04 12.83 10.40
C GLN A 190 8.22 13.39 9.23
N LEU A 191 8.50 12.94 7.99
CA LEU A 191 7.68 13.32 6.85
C LEU A 191 6.30 12.64 6.91
N ALA A 192 6.22 11.36 7.29
CA ALA A 192 4.95 10.67 7.51
C ALA A 192 4.09 11.37 8.58
N GLU A 193 4.66 11.72 9.73
CA GLU A 193 3.99 12.46 10.79
C GLU A 193 3.47 13.83 10.31
N TYR A 194 4.27 14.55 9.51
CA TYR A 194 3.87 15.82 8.91
C TYR A 194 2.66 15.64 7.98
N LEU A 195 2.71 14.66 7.06
CA LEU A 195 1.63 14.42 6.09
C LEU A 195 0.33 13.95 6.77
N LEU A 196 0.43 13.16 7.84
CA LEU A 196 -0.72 12.79 8.68
C LEU A 196 -1.34 14.01 9.35
N LYS A 197 -0.52 14.88 9.95
CA LYS A 197 -0.98 16.12 10.60
C LYS A 197 -1.71 17.06 9.64
N GLU A 198 -1.23 17.15 8.40
CA GLU A 198 -1.81 17.97 7.34
C GLU A 198 -3.00 17.27 6.63
N ASN A 199 -3.44 16.09 7.10
CA ASN A 199 -4.51 15.28 6.50
C ASN A 199 -4.31 15.00 5.00
N MET A 200 -3.08 14.74 4.59
CA MET A 200 -2.74 14.55 3.18
C MET A 200 -2.91 13.13 2.68
N TYR A 201 -2.82 12.12 3.56
CA TYR A 201 -3.01 10.74 3.15
C TYR A 201 -4.49 10.42 2.93
N ASP A 202 -4.73 9.57 1.94
CA ASP A 202 -6.05 8.99 1.66
C ASP A 202 -6.07 7.50 2.01
N LEU A 203 -4.94 6.82 1.84
CA LEU A 203 -4.80 5.37 1.89
C LEU A 203 -3.59 4.97 2.74
N ALA A 204 -3.60 3.72 3.19
CA ALA A 204 -2.43 3.08 3.82
C ALA A 204 -2.24 1.67 3.27
N GLY A 205 -0.99 1.21 3.22
CA GLY A 205 -0.63 -0.14 2.78
C GLY A 205 0.62 -0.64 3.50
N THR A 206 0.84 -1.94 3.48
CA THR A 206 1.99 -2.55 4.15
C THR A 206 3.27 -2.40 3.37
N ASP A 207 3.18 -2.42 2.04
CA ASP A 207 4.34 -2.50 1.14
C ASP A 207 5.26 -3.69 1.54
N LEU A 208 4.59 -4.84 1.83
CA LEU A 208 5.24 -6.04 2.37
C LEU A 208 6.06 -6.76 1.31
N HIS A 209 7.37 -6.88 1.53
CA HIS A 209 8.28 -7.58 0.62
C HIS A 209 8.91 -8.83 1.26
N HIS A 210 9.17 -8.84 2.57
CA HIS A 210 9.96 -9.88 3.20
C HIS A 210 9.67 -10.02 4.71
N ASP A 211 10.22 -11.06 5.33
CA ASP A 211 9.99 -11.42 6.75
C ASP A 211 10.26 -10.28 7.72
N LYS A 212 11.28 -9.47 7.48
CA LYS A 212 11.59 -8.35 8.39
C LYS A 212 10.48 -7.29 8.38
N HIS A 213 9.85 -7.03 7.21
CA HIS A 213 8.66 -6.18 7.13
C HIS A 213 7.51 -6.81 7.92
N LEU A 214 7.20 -8.10 7.68
CA LEU A 214 6.13 -8.81 8.39
C LEU A 214 6.34 -8.79 9.91
N ASN A 215 7.54 -9.12 10.38
CA ASN A 215 7.85 -9.15 11.82
C ASN A 215 7.66 -7.77 12.46
N THR A 216 8.13 -6.70 11.79
CA THR A 216 7.97 -5.32 12.30
C THR A 216 6.51 -4.90 12.33
N LEU A 217 5.74 -5.24 11.30
CA LEU A 217 4.30 -4.99 11.24
C LEU A 217 3.57 -5.73 12.37
N THR A 218 3.85 -7.02 12.52
CA THR A 218 3.26 -7.89 13.56
C THR A 218 3.50 -7.30 14.96
N GLU A 219 4.74 -6.92 15.27
CA GLU A 219 5.08 -6.29 16.55
C GLU A 219 4.30 -4.98 16.75
N ALA A 220 4.25 -4.13 15.72
CA ALA A 220 3.56 -2.84 15.81
C ALA A 220 2.05 -2.99 16.01
N VAL A 221 1.43 -3.97 15.36
CA VAL A 221 -0.01 -4.28 15.50
C VAL A 221 -0.27 -4.90 16.86
N GLN A 222 0.40 -5.99 17.23
CA GLN A 222 0.14 -6.75 18.47
C GLN A 222 0.47 -5.95 19.73
N SER A 223 1.41 -5.01 19.66
CA SER A 223 1.66 -4.07 20.76
C SER A 223 0.58 -2.99 20.91
N GLY A 224 -0.32 -2.84 19.94
CA GLY A 224 -1.31 -1.75 19.85
C GLY A 224 -0.72 -0.42 19.39
N LYS A 225 0.60 -0.36 19.16
CA LYS A 225 1.31 0.88 18.75
C LYS A 225 0.76 1.43 17.44
N LEU A 226 0.46 0.55 16.47
CA LEU A 226 -0.01 1.00 15.17
C LEU A 226 -1.40 1.64 15.27
N TYR A 227 -2.30 1.07 16.08
CA TYR A 227 -3.61 1.65 16.34
C TYR A 227 -3.52 2.99 17.08
N ASP A 228 -2.65 3.08 18.09
CA ASP A 228 -2.44 4.35 18.83
C ASP A 228 -1.98 5.49 17.90
N LEU A 229 -1.21 5.17 16.85
CA LEU A 229 -0.70 6.15 15.88
C LEU A 229 -1.71 6.47 14.76
N LEU A 230 -2.44 5.49 14.26
CA LEU A 230 -3.18 5.58 13.00
C LEU A 230 -4.68 5.24 13.09
N GLY A 231 -5.12 4.53 14.14
CA GLY A 231 -6.47 3.98 14.21
C GLY A 231 -7.60 5.01 14.22
N HIS A 232 -7.30 6.27 14.46
CA HIS A 232 -8.24 7.40 14.41
C HIS A 232 -8.12 8.24 13.14
N TYR A 233 -7.20 7.88 12.23
CA TYR A 233 -7.06 8.57 10.96
C TYR A 233 -8.08 8.05 9.94
N GLY A 234 -8.65 8.95 9.15
CA GLY A 234 -9.73 8.62 8.20
C GLY A 234 -9.22 8.03 6.88
N PHE A 235 -8.51 6.89 6.91
CA PHE A 235 -8.13 6.19 5.70
C PHE A 235 -9.36 5.68 4.93
N LYS A 236 -9.30 5.76 3.60
CA LYS A 236 -10.38 5.41 2.68
C LYS A 236 -10.25 4.01 2.09
N ASN A 237 -9.39 3.15 2.66
CA ASN A 237 -9.16 1.80 2.13
C ASN A 237 -10.48 1.03 1.96
N LYS A 238 -11.30 0.96 3.01
CA LYS A 238 -12.61 0.28 2.97
C LYS A 238 -13.61 0.98 2.06
N GLU A 239 -13.60 2.31 2.02
CA GLU A 239 -14.50 3.09 1.17
C GLU A 239 -14.23 2.86 -0.33
N LEU A 240 -12.93 2.83 -0.72
CA LEU A 240 -12.55 2.79 -2.12
C LEU A 240 -12.40 1.37 -2.66
N PHE A 241 -12.02 0.40 -1.81
CA PHE A 241 -11.70 -0.96 -2.24
C PHE A 241 -12.58 -2.04 -1.61
N GLY A 242 -13.37 -1.71 -0.60
CA GLY A 242 -14.38 -2.63 -0.04
C GLY A 242 -15.50 -2.91 -1.04
N GLU A 243 -16.17 -4.04 -0.89
CA GLU A 243 -17.40 -4.29 -1.65
C GLU A 243 -18.44 -3.22 -1.29
N ALA A 244 -19.09 -2.66 -2.30
CA ALA A 244 -20.26 -1.84 -2.06
C ALA A 244 -21.25 -2.65 -1.24
N MET A 245 -21.64 -2.18 -0.04
CA MET A 245 -22.74 -2.80 0.69
C MET A 245 -23.92 -2.90 -0.26
N PRO A 246 -24.58 -4.07 -0.39
CA PRO A 246 -25.78 -4.17 -1.19
C PRO A 246 -26.75 -3.10 -0.69
N GLN A 247 -27.14 -2.19 -1.59
CA GLN A 247 -28.20 -1.24 -1.27
C GLN A 247 -29.43 -2.10 -0.95
N ILE A 248 -29.82 -2.09 0.31
CA ILE A 248 -31.10 -2.68 0.74
C ILE A 248 -32.17 -1.75 0.13
N LEU A 249 -32.75 -2.20 -0.97
CA LEU A 249 -33.92 -1.59 -1.60
C LEU A 249 -35.16 -1.79 -0.70
#